data_37809b16fb71aa257aefcd8c7b990e21
#
_entry.id   37809b16fb71aa257aefcd8c7b990e21
#
_cell.length_a   1.000
_cell.length_b   1.000
_cell.length_c   1.000
_cell.angle_alpha   90.00
_cell.angle_beta   90.00
_cell.angle_gamma   90.00
#
_symmetry.space_group_name_H-M   'P 1'
#
loop_
_entity.id
_entity.type
_entity.pdbx_description
1 polymer ?
#
loop_
_entity_poly.entity_id
_entity_poly.type
_entity_poly.pdbx_seq_one_letter_code
_entity_poly.pdbx_strand_id
1 'polypeptide(L)'
;MLVAKEVVKAVSEDFIGIYLKMSDDKRQSIYAEKMQDFCEEVLVLEGRNVFERIHAFLQDKEINNLYLASLDNPVALNIFNPDSMNLYTFDYGSTSVVPLNMYTQNLGRPIQYTNFTLSDIMSYSKKHYTIFKECILFPKEKQEVLNFSTEPLGFQRAKNGKKITVFLGQALGSPFDLDDIELSKQLTGKILSGLESVRYYPHPRIGLDLNTADKVESDVCFEEEIYLLLEEYEFVEVHGFYSTSLLLVKDIDGVSVHGYRTFLTTHESDAFQKLGVPYQSVSQSDTLVDIVMPVYNGAETISQTIDSVLNQTHQAFRLLIIDDGSTDHTEEVCQSYLVDKRIQYVKQSHQGISKSLNAGIGISQTDYVARQDSDDIWMPWHLDLLLHELEVNPQLDIIGSKVIAEEDDITNKIKRNSYNHLFGEKLWLDLAYRNVFNHSTVIFKRSAYEEAGGYDDKCDGFEDWHLWSRMVTKDNALILNIVTTYYRLSERHKRGMVFRARLARSRGLRLEDVLE
;
A
#
# COMPACT_ATOMS: atom_id res chain seq x y z
N MET A 1 -16.13 8.22 -17.66
CA MET A 1 -17.35 8.74 -18.34
C MET A 1 -17.73 10.14 -17.88
N LEU A 2 -18.01 10.37 -16.58
CA LEU A 2 -18.36 11.69 -16.08
C LEU A 2 -17.32 12.77 -16.43
N VAL A 3 -16.03 12.47 -16.27
CA VAL A 3 -14.94 13.39 -16.66
C VAL A 3 -14.95 13.67 -18.16
N ALA A 4 -15.18 12.66 -19.00
CA ALA A 4 -15.28 12.84 -20.45
C ALA A 4 -16.40 13.82 -20.83
N LYS A 5 -17.55 13.75 -20.19
CA LYS A 5 -18.67 14.70 -20.39
C LYS A 5 -18.26 16.15 -20.08
N GLU A 6 -17.50 16.36 -18.99
CA GLU A 6 -17.03 17.70 -18.63
C GLU A 6 -15.92 18.21 -19.59
N VAL A 7 -15.08 17.30 -20.12
CA VAL A 7 -14.10 17.65 -21.17
C VAL A 7 -14.84 18.13 -22.43
N VAL A 8 -15.85 17.39 -22.91
CA VAL A 8 -16.64 17.78 -24.09
C VAL A 8 -17.29 19.16 -23.91
N LYS A 9 -17.86 19.43 -22.72
CA LYS A 9 -18.43 20.75 -22.42
C LYS A 9 -17.38 21.87 -22.43
N ALA A 10 -16.17 21.59 -21.90
CA ALA A 10 -15.10 22.59 -21.80
C ALA A 10 -14.48 22.94 -23.16
N VAL A 11 -14.42 21.97 -24.09
CA VAL A 11 -13.76 22.14 -25.40
C VAL A 11 -14.69 22.71 -26.45
N SER A 12 -16.01 22.48 -26.35
CA SER A 12 -17.02 22.99 -27.31
C SER A 12 -16.78 22.58 -28.78
N GLU A 13 -16.28 21.35 -28.98
CA GLU A 13 -16.07 20.73 -30.30
C GLU A 13 -17.06 19.57 -30.47
N ASP A 14 -17.26 19.16 -31.74
CA ASP A 14 -18.02 17.96 -32.06
C ASP A 14 -17.18 16.71 -31.77
N PHE A 15 -17.74 15.75 -31.06
CA PHE A 15 -17.03 14.56 -30.62
C PHE A 15 -17.61 13.29 -31.21
N ILE A 16 -16.68 12.40 -31.60
CA ILE A 16 -16.99 11.01 -31.89
C ILE A 16 -16.53 10.18 -30.68
N GLY A 17 -17.45 9.43 -30.08
CA GLY A 17 -17.17 8.59 -28.93
C GLY A 17 -16.77 7.17 -29.34
N ILE A 18 -15.70 6.63 -28.75
CA ILE A 18 -15.35 5.22 -28.86
C ILE A 18 -15.37 4.63 -27.45
N TYR A 19 -16.27 3.70 -27.22
CA TYR A 19 -16.45 3.04 -25.93
C TYR A 19 -16.05 1.56 -26.02
N LEU A 20 -15.02 1.17 -25.27
CA LEU A 20 -14.59 -0.21 -25.17
C LEU A 20 -15.29 -0.89 -24.00
N LYS A 21 -16.20 -1.82 -24.29
CA LYS A 21 -16.90 -2.61 -23.29
C LYS A 21 -16.03 -3.80 -22.89
N MET A 22 -15.58 -3.82 -21.63
CA MET A 22 -14.63 -4.80 -21.11
C MET A 22 -15.29 -5.99 -20.41
N SER A 23 -16.60 -5.90 -20.08
CA SER A 23 -17.37 -6.93 -19.39
C SER A 23 -18.85 -6.81 -19.73
N ASP A 24 -19.65 -7.83 -19.38
CA ASP A 24 -21.11 -7.82 -19.53
C ASP A 24 -21.85 -7.04 -18.41
N ASP A 25 -21.14 -6.19 -17.67
CA ASP A 25 -21.76 -5.34 -16.66
C ASP A 25 -22.79 -4.40 -17.30
N LYS A 26 -24.02 -4.42 -16.81
CA LYS A 26 -25.15 -3.60 -17.24
C LYS A 26 -24.79 -2.10 -17.26
N ARG A 27 -24.00 -1.65 -16.28
CA ARG A 27 -23.53 -0.25 -16.21
C ARG A 27 -22.70 0.17 -17.40
N GLN A 28 -21.88 -0.73 -17.97
CA GLN A 28 -21.08 -0.41 -19.16
C GLN A 28 -21.97 -0.15 -20.38
N SER A 29 -23.09 -0.88 -20.51
CA SER A 29 -24.08 -0.63 -21.57
C SER A 29 -24.78 0.72 -21.37
N ILE A 30 -25.21 1.02 -20.14
CA ILE A 30 -25.84 2.30 -19.79
C ILE A 30 -24.90 3.47 -20.08
N TYR A 31 -23.60 3.34 -19.73
CA TYR A 31 -22.66 4.42 -20.01
C TYR A 31 -22.30 4.55 -21.49
N ALA A 32 -22.28 3.47 -22.24
CA ALA A 32 -22.14 3.54 -23.70
C ALA A 32 -23.31 4.30 -24.34
N GLU A 33 -24.54 4.06 -23.87
CA GLU A 33 -25.74 4.79 -24.30
C GLU A 33 -25.66 6.28 -23.90
N LYS A 34 -25.30 6.59 -22.65
CA LYS A 34 -25.14 7.97 -22.15
C LYS A 34 -24.08 8.78 -22.92
N MET A 35 -23.12 8.15 -23.62
CA MET A 35 -22.18 8.88 -24.48
C MET A 35 -22.90 9.55 -25.67
N GLN A 36 -24.03 9.05 -26.12
CA GLN A 36 -24.83 9.64 -27.18
C GLN A 36 -25.42 11.00 -26.79
N ASP A 37 -25.49 11.31 -25.47
CA ASP A 37 -25.99 12.61 -25.01
C ASP A 37 -25.02 13.77 -25.29
N PHE A 38 -23.73 13.46 -25.57
CA PHE A 38 -22.68 14.48 -25.73
C PHE A 38 -21.67 14.18 -26.85
N CYS A 39 -21.81 13.08 -27.58
CA CYS A 39 -21.06 12.77 -28.79
C CYS A 39 -22.01 12.67 -29.98
N GLU A 40 -21.61 13.18 -31.16
CA GLU A 40 -22.40 13.07 -32.39
C GLU A 40 -22.60 11.63 -32.84
N GLU A 41 -21.52 10.83 -32.73
CA GLU A 41 -21.54 9.42 -33.05
C GLU A 41 -20.82 8.63 -31.94
N VAL A 42 -21.28 7.42 -31.64
CA VAL A 42 -20.66 6.55 -30.66
C VAL A 42 -20.45 5.15 -31.25
N LEU A 43 -19.18 4.70 -31.26
CA LEU A 43 -18.84 3.32 -31.58
C LEU A 43 -18.63 2.52 -30.28
N VAL A 44 -19.47 1.52 -30.06
CA VAL A 44 -19.31 0.57 -28.95
C VAL A 44 -18.56 -0.66 -29.45
N LEU A 45 -17.42 -0.93 -28.86
CA LEU A 45 -16.54 -2.05 -29.18
C LEU A 45 -16.61 -3.11 -28.07
N GLU A 46 -16.89 -4.34 -28.45
CA GLU A 46 -16.84 -5.50 -27.58
C GLU A 46 -16.38 -6.76 -28.34
N GLY A 47 -15.76 -7.70 -27.66
CA GLY A 47 -15.35 -8.98 -28.21
C GLY A 47 -14.11 -8.92 -29.10
N ARG A 48 -14.13 -9.64 -30.24
CA ARG A 48 -12.99 -9.78 -31.17
C ARG A 48 -13.01 -8.74 -32.29
N ASN A 49 -11.88 -8.59 -33.00
CA ASN A 49 -11.70 -7.72 -34.17
C ASN A 49 -11.90 -6.23 -33.88
N VAL A 50 -11.55 -5.80 -32.67
CA VAL A 50 -11.72 -4.40 -32.22
C VAL A 50 -10.98 -3.43 -33.13
N PHE A 51 -9.74 -3.74 -33.54
CA PHE A 51 -8.92 -2.88 -34.41
C PHE A 51 -9.55 -2.70 -35.81
N GLU A 52 -9.99 -3.78 -36.43
CA GLU A 52 -10.66 -3.73 -37.76
C GLU A 52 -11.93 -2.88 -37.71
N ARG A 53 -12.73 -3.04 -36.65
CA ARG A 53 -13.97 -2.29 -36.47
C ARG A 53 -13.75 -0.79 -36.28
N ILE A 54 -12.73 -0.39 -35.52
CA ILE A 54 -12.41 1.03 -35.33
C ILE A 54 -11.87 1.65 -36.62
N HIS A 55 -11.01 0.97 -37.36
CA HIS A 55 -10.51 1.46 -38.65
C HIS A 55 -11.65 1.62 -39.66
N ALA A 56 -12.55 0.64 -39.75
CA ALA A 56 -13.71 0.74 -40.64
C ALA A 56 -14.64 1.90 -40.25
N PHE A 57 -14.84 2.16 -38.95
CA PHE A 57 -15.67 3.28 -38.47
C PHE A 57 -15.06 4.64 -38.76
N LEU A 58 -13.73 4.74 -38.76
CA LEU A 58 -13.00 5.98 -38.94
C LEU A 58 -12.56 6.23 -40.41
N GLN A 59 -12.80 5.28 -41.33
CA GLN A 59 -12.24 5.27 -42.69
C GLN A 59 -12.51 6.58 -43.48
N ASP A 60 -13.71 7.18 -43.32
CA ASP A 60 -14.15 8.37 -44.04
C ASP A 60 -14.15 9.62 -43.13
N LYS A 61 -13.49 9.57 -41.97
CA LYS A 61 -13.49 10.65 -40.98
C LYS A 61 -12.11 11.30 -40.87
N GLU A 62 -12.07 12.61 -40.86
CA GLU A 62 -10.85 13.36 -40.55
C GLU A 62 -10.77 13.62 -39.05
N ILE A 63 -9.76 13.00 -38.39
CA ILE A 63 -9.55 13.10 -36.95
C ILE A 63 -8.33 13.97 -36.68
N ASN A 64 -8.55 15.17 -36.18
CA ASN A 64 -7.49 16.13 -35.84
C ASN A 64 -7.06 16.04 -34.35
N ASN A 65 -7.99 15.68 -33.49
CA ASN A 65 -7.78 15.63 -32.03
C ASN A 65 -8.18 14.26 -31.46
N LEU A 66 -7.32 13.66 -30.65
CA LEU A 66 -7.59 12.44 -29.90
C LEU A 66 -7.62 12.76 -28.41
N TYR A 67 -8.72 12.42 -27.75
CA TYR A 67 -8.91 12.57 -26.31
C TYR A 67 -8.88 11.19 -25.64
N LEU A 68 -7.93 10.99 -24.74
CA LEU A 68 -7.61 9.68 -24.18
C LEU A 68 -7.78 9.66 -22.65
N ALA A 69 -8.65 8.79 -22.15
CA ALA A 69 -8.82 8.57 -20.71
C ALA A 69 -7.71 7.71 -20.12
N SER A 70 -7.47 6.54 -20.71
CA SER A 70 -6.42 5.61 -20.26
C SER A 70 -5.17 5.80 -21.11
N LEU A 71 -4.06 6.19 -20.50
CA LEU A 71 -2.79 6.50 -21.20
C LEU A 71 -2.18 5.30 -21.94
N ASP A 72 -2.54 4.10 -21.54
CA ASP A 72 -2.04 2.83 -22.07
C ASP A 72 -3.06 2.08 -22.92
N ASN A 73 -4.13 2.73 -23.37
CA ASN A 73 -5.16 2.10 -24.19
C ASN A 73 -4.63 1.78 -25.61
N PRO A 74 -4.30 0.51 -25.93
CA PRO A 74 -3.68 0.16 -27.19
C PRO A 74 -4.61 0.36 -28.39
N VAL A 75 -5.93 0.28 -28.18
CA VAL A 75 -6.94 0.45 -29.24
C VAL A 75 -6.96 1.89 -29.71
N ALA A 76 -7.04 2.84 -28.79
CA ALA A 76 -7.05 4.26 -29.12
C ALA A 76 -5.68 4.72 -29.66
N LEU A 77 -4.59 4.22 -29.10
CA LEU A 77 -3.24 4.58 -29.53
C LEU A 77 -2.85 3.98 -30.90
N ASN A 78 -3.51 2.92 -31.34
CA ASN A 78 -3.29 2.35 -32.67
C ASN A 78 -3.75 3.28 -33.81
N ILE A 79 -4.67 4.19 -33.54
CA ILE A 79 -5.12 5.20 -34.51
C ILE A 79 -4.37 6.53 -34.39
N PHE A 80 -3.59 6.71 -33.31
CA PHE A 80 -2.87 7.97 -33.09
C PHE A 80 -1.68 8.13 -34.01
N ASN A 81 -1.66 9.23 -34.77
CA ASN A 81 -0.53 9.63 -35.59
C ASN A 81 0.00 10.99 -35.10
N PRO A 82 1.18 11.04 -34.48
CA PRO A 82 1.72 12.27 -33.90
C PRO A 82 2.07 13.35 -34.92
N ASP A 83 2.20 13.00 -36.21
CA ASP A 83 2.49 13.96 -37.29
C ASP A 83 1.24 14.70 -37.78
N SER A 84 0.04 14.15 -37.57
CA SER A 84 -1.21 14.69 -38.07
C SER A 84 -2.29 14.93 -37.03
N MET A 85 -2.11 14.40 -35.79
CA MET A 85 -3.13 14.46 -34.73
C MET A 85 -2.58 15.13 -33.47
N ASN A 86 -3.43 15.91 -32.81
CA ASN A 86 -3.16 16.37 -31.46
C ASN A 86 -3.65 15.33 -30.43
N LEU A 87 -2.87 15.09 -29.39
CA LEU A 87 -3.26 14.23 -28.28
C LEU A 87 -3.64 15.08 -27.06
N TYR A 88 -4.77 14.77 -26.48
CA TYR A 88 -5.25 15.30 -25.21
C TYR A 88 -5.56 14.12 -24.29
N THR A 89 -5.36 14.32 -23.01
CA THR A 89 -5.59 13.27 -22.01
C THR A 89 -6.52 13.78 -20.92
N PHE A 90 -7.20 12.88 -20.22
CA PHE A 90 -8.02 13.22 -19.06
C PHE A 90 -8.00 12.13 -18.00
N ASP A 91 -8.46 12.45 -16.79
CA ASP A 91 -8.39 11.55 -15.65
C ASP A 91 -9.02 10.19 -15.88
N TYR A 92 -8.28 9.18 -15.43
CA TYR A 92 -8.74 7.80 -15.31
C TYR A 92 -8.68 7.37 -13.84
N GLY A 93 -9.73 7.71 -13.09
CA GLY A 93 -9.81 7.43 -11.66
C GLY A 93 -8.73 8.14 -10.84
N SER A 94 -8.34 7.55 -9.73
CA SER A 94 -7.36 8.09 -8.78
C SER A 94 -5.90 8.03 -9.25
N THR A 95 -5.60 7.44 -10.42
CA THR A 95 -4.22 7.36 -10.95
C THR A 95 -3.56 8.72 -11.11
N SER A 96 -4.35 9.78 -11.30
CA SER A 96 -3.84 11.15 -11.43
C SER A 96 -3.28 11.73 -10.13
N VAL A 97 -3.57 11.15 -8.97
CA VAL A 97 -3.20 11.67 -7.64
C VAL A 97 -2.39 10.69 -6.77
N VAL A 98 -2.28 9.42 -7.15
CA VAL A 98 -1.51 8.40 -6.41
C VAL A 98 -0.08 8.32 -6.95
N PRO A 99 0.96 8.64 -6.14
CA PRO A 99 2.35 8.75 -6.61
C PRO A 99 2.94 7.48 -7.21
N LEU A 100 2.65 6.32 -6.62
CA LEU A 100 3.15 5.01 -7.08
C LEU A 100 2.04 4.22 -7.79
N ASN A 101 1.43 4.82 -8.81
CA ASN A 101 0.39 4.17 -9.60
C ASN A 101 0.98 3.38 -10.78
N MET A 102 0.10 2.65 -11.50
CA MET A 102 0.48 1.84 -12.64
C MET A 102 1.21 2.61 -13.76
N TYR A 103 0.95 3.90 -13.91
CA TYR A 103 1.58 4.73 -14.92
C TYR A 103 2.98 5.18 -14.50
N THR A 104 3.13 5.73 -13.28
CA THR A 104 4.43 6.23 -12.80
C THR A 104 5.48 5.13 -12.65
N GLN A 105 5.05 3.88 -12.36
CA GLN A 105 5.94 2.72 -12.26
C GLN A 105 6.37 2.13 -13.62
N ASN A 106 5.70 2.48 -14.70
CA ASN A 106 5.87 1.84 -16.01
C ASN A 106 6.17 2.81 -17.15
N LEU A 107 6.68 4.01 -16.89
CA LEU A 107 6.88 5.08 -17.88
C LEU A 107 7.63 4.63 -19.14
N GLY A 108 8.69 3.85 -18.99
CA GLY A 108 9.50 3.34 -20.10
C GLY A 108 9.02 2.03 -20.73
N ARG A 109 7.91 1.45 -20.22
CA ARG A 109 7.38 0.19 -20.74
C ARG A 109 6.65 0.41 -22.05
N PRO A 110 6.95 -0.39 -23.12
CA PRO A 110 6.18 -0.35 -24.36
C PRO A 110 4.71 -0.70 -24.12
N ILE A 111 3.82 0.08 -24.73
CA ILE A 111 2.38 -0.20 -24.72
C ILE A 111 2.11 -1.28 -25.75
N GLN A 112 1.45 -2.35 -25.35
CA GLN A 112 1.19 -3.52 -26.17
C GLN A 112 0.52 -3.17 -27.50
N TYR A 113 0.98 -3.74 -28.59
CA TYR A 113 0.50 -3.50 -29.96
C TYR A 113 0.70 -2.06 -30.48
N THR A 114 1.56 -1.26 -29.86
CA THR A 114 1.90 0.09 -30.32
C THR A 114 3.42 0.30 -30.34
N ASN A 115 3.87 1.41 -30.97
CA ASN A 115 5.27 1.83 -30.93
C ASN A 115 5.56 2.86 -29.83
N PHE A 116 4.62 3.07 -28.91
CA PHE A 116 4.70 4.09 -27.87
C PHE A 116 5.00 3.49 -26.50
N THR A 117 5.68 4.28 -25.67
CA THR A 117 5.77 4.10 -24.22
C THR A 117 4.80 5.06 -23.52
N LEU A 118 4.56 4.86 -22.22
CA LEU A 118 3.78 5.83 -21.43
C LEU A 118 4.45 7.21 -21.40
N SER A 119 5.79 7.26 -21.36
CA SER A 119 6.56 8.50 -21.44
C SER A 119 6.31 9.25 -22.74
N ASP A 120 6.23 8.53 -23.88
CA ASP A 120 5.91 9.14 -25.17
C ASP A 120 4.51 9.77 -25.16
N ILE A 121 3.51 9.04 -24.66
CA ILE A 121 2.13 9.54 -24.58
C ILE A 121 2.02 10.81 -23.71
N MET A 122 2.69 10.81 -22.56
CA MET A 122 2.73 11.99 -21.70
C MET A 122 3.44 13.18 -22.37
N SER A 123 4.48 12.91 -23.19
CA SER A 123 5.21 13.91 -23.97
C SER A 123 4.33 14.51 -25.08
N TYR A 124 3.64 13.66 -25.85
CA TYR A 124 2.76 14.07 -26.95
C TYR A 124 1.51 14.78 -26.47
N SER A 125 1.03 14.51 -25.25
CA SER A 125 -0.17 15.16 -24.72
C SER A 125 0.01 16.68 -24.67
N LYS A 126 -0.85 17.38 -25.39
CA LYS A 126 -0.92 18.86 -25.43
C LYS A 126 -1.43 19.42 -24.11
N LYS A 127 -2.45 18.78 -23.55
CA LYS A 127 -3.12 19.16 -22.32
C LYS A 127 -3.70 17.92 -21.62
N HIS A 128 -3.70 17.95 -20.30
CA HIS A 128 -4.36 16.97 -19.45
C HIS A 128 -5.50 17.63 -18.68
N TYR A 129 -6.72 17.17 -18.91
CA TYR A 129 -7.91 17.62 -18.21
C TYR A 129 -8.09 16.81 -16.92
N THR A 130 -8.14 17.47 -15.79
CA THR A 130 -8.23 16.83 -14.49
C THR A 130 -9.33 17.44 -13.63
N ILE A 131 -9.98 16.60 -12.82
CA ILE A 131 -10.91 17.05 -11.78
C ILE A 131 -10.18 17.23 -10.43
N PHE A 132 -8.91 16.88 -10.36
CA PHE A 132 -8.10 16.94 -9.15
C PHE A 132 -7.14 18.15 -9.18
N LYS A 133 -7.19 18.99 -8.12
CA LYS A 133 -6.26 20.11 -7.96
C LYS A 133 -4.80 19.68 -7.77
N GLU A 134 -4.58 18.48 -7.24
CA GLU A 134 -3.28 17.88 -6.92
C GLU A 134 -2.91 16.75 -7.92
N CYS A 135 -3.15 16.94 -9.20
CA CYS A 135 -2.73 15.99 -10.23
C CYS A 135 -1.20 15.93 -10.31
N ILE A 136 -0.63 14.72 -10.30
CA ILE A 136 0.82 14.47 -10.29
C ILE A 136 1.35 13.86 -11.58
N LEU A 137 0.47 13.37 -12.47
CA LEU A 137 0.88 12.69 -13.71
C LEU A 137 1.47 13.64 -14.75
N PHE A 138 1.01 14.89 -14.78
CA PHE A 138 1.43 15.89 -15.75
C PHE A 138 1.97 17.15 -15.08
N PRO A 139 2.92 17.85 -15.69
CA PRO A 139 3.38 19.15 -15.18
C PRO A 139 2.24 20.17 -15.21
N LYS A 140 2.23 21.12 -14.27
CA LYS A 140 1.11 22.06 -14.04
C LYS A 140 0.74 22.88 -15.28
N GLU A 141 1.70 23.22 -16.13
CA GLU A 141 1.49 23.95 -17.38
C GLU A 141 0.70 23.16 -18.44
N LYS A 142 0.64 21.83 -18.31
CA LYS A 142 -0.17 20.97 -19.17
C LYS A 142 -1.54 20.64 -18.58
N GLN A 143 -1.81 21.02 -17.32
CA GLN A 143 -3.05 20.67 -16.63
C GLN A 143 -4.14 21.73 -16.86
N GLU A 144 -5.36 21.27 -17.04
CA GLU A 144 -6.58 22.08 -16.94
C GLU A 144 -7.53 21.43 -15.94
N VAL A 145 -7.75 22.11 -14.81
CA VAL A 145 -8.66 21.63 -13.76
C VAL A 145 -10.09 21.97 -14.14
N LEU A 146 -10.91 20.94 -14.36
CA LEU A 146 -12.31 21.07 -14.68
C LEU A 146 -13.15 21.36 -13.45
N ASN A 147 -14.19 22.15 -13.61
CA ASN A 147 -15.22 22.31 -12.58
C ASN A 147 -16.17 21.11 -12.66
N PHE A 148 -16.03 20.19 -11.71
CA PHE A 148 -16.74 18.91 -11.70
C PHE A 148 -17.83 18.92 -10.63
N SER A 149 -19.07 18.62 -11.03
CA SER A 149 -20.19 18.40 -10.11
C SER A 149 -21.07 17.29 -10.65
N THR A 150 -21.47 16.38 -9.78
CA THR A 150 -22.43 15.30 -10.07
C THR A 150 -23.82 15.59 -9.53
N GLU A 151 -24.03 16.76 -8.93
CA GLU A 151 -25.32 17.14 -8.37
C GLU A 151 -26.41 17.25 -9.46
N PRO A 152 -27.53 16.49 -9.33
CA PRO A 152 -28.62 16.56 -10.28
C PRO A 152 -29.37 17.89 -10.19
N LEU A 153 -29.90 18.35 -11.33
CA LEU A 153 -30.77 19.53 -11.36
C LEU A 153 -32.02 19.28 -10.51
N GLY A 154 -32.26 20.17 -9.57
CA GLY A 154 -33.44 20.10 -8.68
C GLY A 154 -33.27 19.15 -7.49
N PHE A 155 -32.07 18.67 -7.22
CA PHE A 155 -31.77 17.83 -6.05
C PHE A 155 -32.24 18.50 -4.74
N GLN A 156 -32.88 17.71 -3.88
CA GLN A 156 -33.30 18.13 -2.55
C GLN A 156 -32.94 17.06 -1.53
N ARG A 157 -31.99 17.38 -0.65
CA ARG A 157 -31.61 16.49 0.44
C ARG A 157 -32.74 16.30 1.45
N ALA A 158 -32.93 15.07 1.92
CA ALA A 158 -33.83 14.76 3.02
C ALA A 158 -33.44 15.54 4.30
N LYS A 159 -34.44 15.89 5.11
CA LYS A 159 -34.28 16.55 6.41
C LYS A 159 -35.09 15.77 7.46
N ASN A 160 -34.71 14.50 7.67
CA ASN A 160 -35.50 13.55 8.43
C ASN A 160 -34.73 12.89 9.60
N GLY A 161 -33.46 13.27 9.81
CA GLY A 161 -32.57 12.70 10.83
C GLY A 161 -32.12 11.27 10.53
N LYS A 162 -32.51 10.67 9.39
CA LYS A 162 -32.12 9.31 9.06
C LYS A 162 -30.69 9.28 8.55
N LYS A 163 -29.97 8.22 8.95
CA LYS A 163 -28.59 7.94 8.54
C LYS A 163 -28.52 6.57 7.85
N ILE A 164 -27.63 6.44 6.88
CA ILE A 164 -27.25 5.16 6.27
C ILE A 164 -25.75 5.04 6.19
N THR A 165 -25.25 3.82 6.40
CA THR A 165 -23.84 3.46 6.20
C THR A 165 -23.73 2.66 4.91
N VAL A 166 -22.78 3.02 4.06
CA VAL A 166 -22.48 2.30 2.81
C VAL A 166 -21.00 1.91 2.77
N PHE A 167 -20.70 0.76 2.19
CA PHE A 167 -19.33 0.32 1.98
C PHE A 167 -19.06 0.08 0.50
N LEU A 168 -18.05 0.74 -0.04
CA LEU A 168 -17.59 0.58 -1.41
C LEU A 168 -16.57 -0.55 -1.48
N GLY A 169 -17.00 -1.69 -2.01
CA GLY A 169 -16.17 -2.87 -2.15
C GLY A 169 -15.05 -2.65 -3.16
N GLN A 170 -13.90 -3.26 -2.88
CA GLN A 170 -12.74 -3.22 -3.75
C GLN A 170 -11.91 -4.47 -3.54
N ALA A 171 -11.37 -5.07 -4.62
CA ALA A 171 -10.33 -6.07 -4.49
C ALA A 171 -9.00 -5.36 -4.22
N LEU A 172 -8.26 -5.86 -3.23
CA LEU A 172 -6.94 -5.36 -2.85
C LEU A 172 -5.87 -6.22 -3.50
N GLY A 173 -4.75 -5.62 -3.85
CA GLY A 173 -3.67 -6.34 -4.53
C GLY A 173 -4.02 -6.76 -5.97
N SER A 174 -3.55 -7.93 -6.41
CA SER A 174 -3.80 -8.44 -7.75
C SER A 174 -5.19 -9.11 -7.86
N PRO A 175 -6.06 -8.66 -8.77
CA PRO A 175 -7.37 -9.28 -8.96
C PRO A 175 -7.31 -10.68 -9.60
N PHE A 176 -6.13 -11.13 -9.98
CA PHE A 176 -5.89 -12.46 -10.58
C PHE A 176 -5.18 -13.42 -9.62
N ASP A 177 -4.84 -12.94 -8.41
CA ASP A 177 -4.23 -13.74 -7.34
C ASP A 177 -5.30 -14.18 -6.35
N LEU A 178 -5.47 -15.49 -6.18
CA LEU A 178 -6.50 -16.04 -5.30
C LEU A 178 -6.24 -15.70 -3.82
N ASP A 179 -4.97 -15.61 -3.43
CA ASP A 179 -4.58 -15.28 -2.06
C ASP A 179 -4.89 -13.81 -1.76
N ASP A 180 -4.64 -12.90 -2.70
CA ASP A 180 -5.01 -11.49 -2.59
C ASP A 180 -6.55 -11.30 -2.54
N ILE A 181 -7.31 -12.11 -3.27
CA ILE A 181 -8.79 -12.10 -3.23
C ILE A 181 -9.31 -12.57 -1.87
N GLU A 182 -8.78 -13.68 -1.35
CA GLU A 182 -9.23 -14.22 -0.06
C GLU A 182 -8.89 -13.26 1.08
N LEU A 183 -7.71 -12.69 1.07
CA LEU A 183 -7.29 -11.65 2.00
C LEU A 183 -8.19 -10.40 1.92
N SER A 184 -8.56 -9.98 0.71
CA SER A 184 -9.49 -8.86 0.51
C SER A 184 -10.85 -9.15 1.16
N LYS A 185 -11.35 -10.38 1.05
CA LYS A 185 -12.60 -10.81 1.70
C LYS A 185 -12.47 -10.77 3.23
N GLN A 186 -11.38 -11.30 3.78
CA GLN A 186 -11.13 -11.32 5.22
C GLN A 186 -11.09 -9.90 5.80
N LEU A 187 -10.28 -9.00 5.22
CA LEU A 187 -10.16 -7.61 5.65
C LEU A 187 -11.48 -6.84 5.51
N THR A 188 -12.17 -7.02 4.39
CA THR A 188 -13.50 -6.40 4.18
C THR A 188 -14.51 -6.94 5.19
N GLY A 189 -14.54 -8.26 5.41
CA GLY A 189 -15.42 -8.89 6.40
C GLY A 189 -15.17 -8.40 7.82
N LYS A 190 -13.90 -8.23 8.21
CA LYS A 190 -13.50 -7.65 9.50
C LYS A 190 -14.05 -6.23 9.69
N ILE A 191 -13.95 -5.38 8.66
CA ILE A 191 -14.49 -4.02 8.69
C ILE A 191 -16.01 -4.04 8.82
N LEU A 192 -16.69 -4.80 7.94
CA LEU A 192 -18.14 -4.88 7.90
C LEU A 192 -18.74 -5.38 9.21
N SER A 193 -18.07 -6.29 9.92
CA SER A 193 -18.51 -6.79 11.23
C SER A 193 -18.51 -5.72 12.33
N GLY A 194 -17.75 -4.65 12.16
CA GLY A 194 -17.69 -3.50 13.07
C GLY A 194 -18.68 -2.38 12.72
N LEU A 195 -19.41 -2.49 11.60
CA LEU A 195 -20.34 -1.47 11.13
C LEU A 195 -21.79 -1.97 11.28
N GLU A 196 -22.72 -1.05 11.59
CA GLU A 196 -24.15 -1.37 11.72
C GLU A 196 -24.90 -1.07 10.43
N SER A 197 -25.80 -1.98 10.02
CA SER A 197 -26.77 -1.76 8.91
C SER A 197 -26.14 -1.26 7.61
N VAL A 198 -25.09 -1.93 7.14
CA VAL A 198 -24.29 -1.50 5.99
C VAL A 198 -24.88 -1.98 4.66
N ARG A 199 -25.08 -1.06 3.71
CA ARG A 199 -25.28 -1.40 2.29
C ARG A 199 -23.93 -1.62 1.62
N TYR A 200 -23.71 -2.79 1.04
CA TYR A 200 -22.47 -3.12 0.34
C TYR A 200 -22.59 -2.91 -1.16
N TYR A 201 -21.77 -2.02 -1.71
CA TYR A 201 -21.65 -1.74 -3.15
C TYR A 201 -20.41 -2.43 -3.70
N PRO A 202 -20.55 -3.59 -4.38
CA PRO A 202 -19.39 -4.28 -4.94
C PRO A 202 -18.71 -3.48 -6.04
N HIS A 203 -17.39 -3.68 -6.17
CA HIS A 203 -16.65 -3.05 -7.27
C HIS A 203 -17.18 -3.54 -8.63
N PRO A 204 -17.42 -2.64 -9.61
CA PRO A 204 -18.07 -2.99 -10.87
C PRO A 204 -17.32 -4.02 -11.73
N ARG A 205 -15.99 -4.09 -11.62
CA ARG A 205 -15.17 -5.01 -12.41
C ARG A 205 -14.78 -6.27 -11.64
N ILE A 206 -14.61 -6.15 -10.33
CA ILE A 206 -14.08 -7.21 -9.47
C ILE A 206 -14.91 -7.18 -8.19
N GLY A 207 -16.11 -7.78 -8.26
CA GLY A 207 -16.96 -7.94 -7.09
C GLY A 207 -16.38 -9.02 -6.18
N LEU A 208 -16.06 -8.66 -4.94
CA LEU A 208 -15.85 -9.66 -3.90
C LEU A 208 -17.21 -10.26 -3.57
N ASP A 209 -17.32 -11.58 -3.67
CA ASP A 209 -18.52 -12.28 -3.20
C ASP A 209 -18.42 -12.40 -1.68
N LEU A 210 -19.01 -11.41 -1.02
CA LEU A 210 -19.19 -11.39 0.42
C LEU A 210 -20.60 -11.87 0.69
N ASN A 211 -20.78 -12.88 1.53
CA ASN A 211 -22.08 -13.36 1.99
C ASN A 211 -22.76 -12.32 2.92
N THR A 212 -22.91 -11.10 2.45
CA THR A 212 -23.57 -10.00 3.17
C THR A 212 -24.98 -9.83 2.64
N ALA A 213 -25.95 -9.71 3.55
CA ALA A 213 -27.37 -9.66 3.22
C ALA A 213 -27.79 -8.44 2.37
N ASP A 214 -27.04 -7.33 2.43
CA ASP A 214 -27.42 -6.06 1.84
C ASP A 214 -26.51 -5.64 0.67
N LYS A 215 -26.22 -6.58 -0.24
CA LYS A 215 -25.52 -6.29 -1.50
C LYS A 215 -26.42 -5.47 -2.41
N VAL A 216 -25.94 -4.31 -2.84
CA VAL A 216 -26.67 -3.41 -3.75
C VAL A 216 -26.12 -3.55 -5.17
N GLU A 217 -27.01 -3.78 -6.12
CA GLU A 217 -26.73 -3.65 -7.55
C GLU A 217 -27.32 -2.31 -8.03
N SER A 218 -26.47 -1.36 -8.36
CA SER A 218 -26.88 -0.07 -8.89
C SER A 218 -26.64 0.02 -10.39
N ASP A 219 -27.56 0.64 -11.10
CA ASP A 219 -27.48 0.89 -12.54
C ASP A 219 -26.63 2.14 -12.88
N VAL A 220 -26.26 2.92 -11.86
CA VAL A 220 -25.47 4.16 -11.99
C VAL A 220 -24.16 4.06 -11.21
N CYS A 221 -23.22 4.98 -11.47
CA CYS A 221 -22.00 5.06 -10.64
C CYS A 221 -22.33 5.61 -9.24
N PHE A 222 -21.43 5.36 -8.29
CA PHE A 222 -21.67 5.77 -6.91
C PHE A 222 -21.77 7.29 -6.76
N GLU A 223 -21.08 8.06 -7.59
CA GLU A 223 -21.13 9.52 -7.64
C GLU A 223 -22.51 10.08 -8.06
N GLU A 224 -23.33 9.29 -8.72
CA GLU A 224 -24.75 9.58 -9.01
C GLU A 224 -25.66 8.99 -7.92
N GLU A 225 -25.36 7.76 -7.47
CA GLU A 225 -26.11 7.03 -6.44
C GLU A 225 -26.17 7.79 -5.10
N ILE A 226 -25.10 8.51 -4.75
CA ILE A 226 -25.02 9.27 -3.50
C ILE A 226 -26.17 10.28 -3.35
N TYR A 227 -26.61 10.88 -4.44
CA TYR A 227 -27.73 11.83 -4.42
C TYR A 227 -29.08 11.13 -4.24
N LEU A 228 -29.27 9.94 -4.82
CA LEU A 228 -30.45 9.13 -4.55
C LEU A 228 -30.54 8.72 -3.06
N LEU A 229 -29.40 8.37 -2.46
CA LEU A 229 -29.35 8.10 -1.03
C LEU A 229 -29.66 9.35 -0.20
N LEU A 230 -29.15 10.52 -0.57
CA LEU A 230 -29.40 11.78 0.13
C LEU A 230 -30.85 12.30 -0.03
N GLU A 231 -31.60 11.86 -1.03
CA GLU A 231 -33.05 12.11 -1.14
C GLU A 231 -33.86 11.29 -0.11
N GLU A 232 -33.32 10.12 0.30
CA GLU A 232 -33.95 9.23 1.29
C GLU A 232 -33.43 9.45 2.71
N TYR A 233 -32.11 9.69 2.86
CA TYR A 233 -31.39 9.82 4.12
C TYR A 233 -30.77 11.21 4.26
N GLU A 234 -30.86 11.81 5.43
CA GLU A 234 -30.23 13.11 5.72
C GLU A 234 -28.70 13.01 5.81
N PHE A 235 -28.20 11.84 6.27
CA PHE A 235 -26.77 11.59 6.43
C PHE A 235 -26.38 10.27 5.77
N VAL A 236 -25.29 10.30 5.00
CA VAL A 236 -24.69 9.11 4.38
C VAL A 236 -23.24 8.98 4.82
N GLU A 237 -22.92 7.88 5.51
CA GLU A 237 -21.53 7.51 5.81
C GLU A 237 -20.99 6.56 4.74
N VAL A 238 -19.91 6.96 4.08
CA VAL A 238 -19.32 6.22 2.97
C VAL A 238 -17.98 5.63 3.42
N HIS A 239 -17.90 4.33 3.45
CA HIS A 239 -16.72 3.56 3.83
C HIS A 239 -16.09 2.90 2.61
N GLY A 240 -14.74 2.74 2.60
CA GLY A 240 -14.04 2.05 1.53
C GLY A 240 -12.53 2.09 1.70
N PHE A 241 -11.78 1.47 0.79
CA PHE A 241 -10.32 1.48 0.84
C PHE A 241 -9.73 2.72 0.15
N TYR A 242 -9.62 2.70 -1.18
CA TYR A 242 -9.07 3.82 -1.97
C TYR A 242 -9.90 4.08 -3.25
N SER A 243 -11.20 3.95 -3.14
CA SER A 243 -12.10 4.26 -4.25
C SER A 243 -12.06 5.74 -4.59
N THR A 244 -11.94 6.06 -5.88
CA THR A 244 -12.05 7.44 -6.39
C THR A 244 -13.34 8.12 -5.91
N SER A 245 -14.41 7.36 -5.74
CA SER A 245 -15.70 7.85 -5.23
C SER A 245 -15.56 8.50 -3.84
N LEU A 246 -14.67 7.99 -2.95
CA LEU A 246 -14.42 8.64 -1.65
C LEU A 246 -13.93 10.08 -1.81
N LEU A 247 -13.03 10.32 -2.79
CA LEU A 247 -12.53 11.67 -3.07
C LEU A 247 -13.60 12.59 -3.66
N LEU A 248 -14.48 12.03 -4.50
CA LEU A 248 -15.47 12.80 -5.22
C LEU A 248 -16.70 13.16 -4.39
N VAL A 249 -17.03 12.34 -3.38
CA VAL A 249 -18.24 12.57 -2.54
C VAL A 249 -17.94 13.21 -1.19
N LYS A 250 -16.67 13.30 -0.76
CA LYS A 250 -16.29 13.75 0.58
C LYS A 250 -16.74 15.18 0.95
N ASP A 251 -16.90 16.03 -0.04
CA ASP A 251 -17.26 17.44 0.14
C ASP A 251 -18.77 17.70 -0.10
N ILE A 252 -19.57 16.64 -0.32
CA ILE A 252 -21.03 16.77 -0.48
C ILE A 252 -21.67 16.96 0.90
N ASP A 253 -22.55 17.94 1.04
CA ASP A 253 -23.25 18.21 2.30
C ASP A 253 -24.13 17.03 2.72
N GLY A 254 -23.97 16.57 3.96
CA GLY A 254 -24.63 15.38 4.50
C GLY A 254 -23.86 14.08 4.28
N VAL A 255 -22.69 14.11 3.62
CA VAL A 255 -21.82 12.95 3.42
C VAL A 255 -20.61 13.02 4.34
N SER A 256 -20.29 11.90 4.97
CA SER A 256 -19.02 11.68 5.65
C SER A 256 -18.30 10.47 5.02
N VAL A 257 -16.98 10.56 4.87
CA VAL A 257 -16.19 9.49 4.25
C VAL A 257 -15.21 8.90 5.26
N HIS A 258 -14.97 7.58 5.15
CA HIS A 258 -14.08 6.82 6.03
C HIS A 258 -13.26 5.85 5.20
N GLY A 259 -11.95 6.10 5.12
CA GLY A 259 -11.00 5.24 4.44
C GLY A 259 -10.43 4.17 5.37
N TYR A 260 -10.14 2.99 4.82
CA TYR A 260 -9.44 1.92 5.53
C TYR A 260 -8.09 1.67 4.89
N ARG A 261 -7.04 1.76 5.71
CA ARG A 261 -5.67 1.53 5.31
C ARG A 261 -5.26 0.12 5.72
N THR A 262 -4.78 -0.65 4.76
CA THR A 262 -4.23 -1.98 4.96
C THR A 262 -2.79 -2.01 4.45
N PHE A 263 -2.04 -3.07 4.73
CA PHE A 263 -0.69 -3.20 4.19
C PHE A 263 -0.65 -3.27 2.65
N LEU A 264 -1.75 -3.68 1.98
CA LEU A 264 -1.87 -3.70 0.52
C LEU A 264 -2.20 -2.33 -0.10
N THR A 265 -2.61 -1.34 0.71
CA THR A 265 -3.18 -0.07 0.23
C THR A 265 -2.47 1.17 0.80
N THR A 266 -1.27 1.02 1.34
CA THR A 266 -0.59 2.10 2.07
C THR A 266 -0.33 3.34 1.20
N HIS A 267 0.14 3.16 -0.03
CA HIS A 267 0.44 4.28 -0.93
C HIS A 267 -0.80 5.04 -1.36
N GLU A 268 -1.85 4.32 -1.72
CA GLU A 268 -3.13 4.89 -2.11
C GLU A 268 -3.78 5.62 -0.92
N SER A 269 -3.78 4.97 0.25
CA SER A 269 -4.35 5.54 1.48
C SER A 269 -3.62 6.81 1.90
N ASP A 270 -2.29 6.83 1.85
CA ASP A 270 -1.49 8.01 2.18
C ASP A 270 -1.76 9.18 1.21
N ALA A 271 -1.95 8.89 -0.08
CA ALA A 271 -2.31 9.90 -1.07
C ALA A 271 -3.71 10.48 -0.80
N PHE A 272 -4.69 9.61 -0.54
CA PHE A 272 -6.06 10.02 -0.25
C PHE A 272 -6.19 10.77 1.08
N GLN A 273 -5.40 10.39 2.09
CA GLN A 273 -5.35 11.09 3.36
C GLN A 273 -4.87 12.54 3.20
N LYS A 274 -3.84 12.76 2.38
CA LYS A 274 -3.37 14.12 2.02
C LYS A 274 -4.44 14.94 1.31
N LEU A 275 -5.35 14.28 0.61
CA LEU A 275 -6.50 14.90 -0.08
C LEU A 275 -7.75 15.04 0.81
N GLY A 276 -7.62 14.77 2.11
CA GLY A 276 -8.68 15.03 3.10
C GLY A 276 -9.64 13.86 3.36
N VAL A 277 -9.33 12.64 2.93
CA VAL A 277 -10.08 11.44 3.36
C VAL A 277 -9.47 10.93 4.66
N PRO A 278 -10.23 10.82 5.77
CA PRO A 278 -9.73 10.24 7.01
C PRO A 278 -9.55 8.73 6.87
N TYR A 279 -8.42 8.20 7.38
CA TYR A 279 -8.10 6.78 7.31
C TYR A 279 -7.91 6.15 8.69
N GLN A 280 -8.42 4.93 8.83
CA GLN A 280 -8.18 4.03 9.95
C GLN A 280 -7.41 2.80 9.46
N SER A 281 -6.35 2.42 10.17
CA SER A 281 -5.59 1.20 9.86
C SER A 281 -6.39 -0.06 10.22
N VAL A 282 -6.29 -1.06 9.36
CA VAL A 282 -6.87 -2.40 9.56
C VAL A 282 -5.80 -3.44 9.30
N SER A 283 -5.49 -4.22 10.33
CA SER A 283 -4.50 -5.29 10.32
C SER A 283 -5.18 -6.65 10.17
N GLN A 284 -4.44 -7.61 9.63
CA GLN A 284 -4.82 -9.03 9.62
C GLN A 284 -4.83 -9.61 11.05
N SER A 285 -3.86 -9.20 11.88
CA SER A 285 -3.68 -9.65 13.26
C SER A 285 -4.19 -8.62 14.26
N ASP A 286 -4.70 -9.08 15.39
CA ASP A 286 -5.02 -8.24 16.57
C ASP A 286 -4.05 -8.52 17.73
N THR A 287 -3.02 -9.34 17.52
CA THR A 287 -2.04 -9.74 18.55
C THR A 287 -1.23 -8.54 19.02
N LEU A 288 -1.25 -8.29 20.33
CA LEU A 288 -0.42 -7.24 20.93
C LEU A 288 1.06 -7.64 20.88
N VAL A 289 1.92 -6.76 20.39
CA VAL A 289 3.37 -6.95 20.31
C VAL A 289 4.11 -5.82 21.01
N ASP A 290 5.15 -6.17 21.78
CA ASP A 290 6.08 -5.19 22.32
C ASP A 290 7.25 -4.98 21.37
N ILE A 291 7.51 -3.71 21.04
CA ILE A 291 8.62 -3.30 20.18
C ILE A 291 9.73 -2.78 21.11
N VAL A 292 10.88 -3.43 21.10
CA VAL A 292 12.03 -3.00 21.89
C VAL A 292 13.02 -2.24 21.02
N MET A 293 13.23 -0.96 21.37
CA MET A 293 14.10 -0.02 20.66
C MET A 293 15.18 0.52 21.62
N PRO A 294 16.39 -0.03 21.64
CA PRO A 294 17.49 0.56 22.36
C PRO A 294 18.00 1.79 21.59
N VAL A 295 18.43 2.81 22.32
CA VAL A 295 19.04 4.01 21.75
C VAL A 295 20.20 4.49 22.60
N TYR A 296 21.25 4.95 21.94
CA TYR A 296 22.36 5.68 22.53
C TYR A 296 22.84 6.75 21.58
N ASN A 297 22.65 8.04 21.93
CA ASN A 297 22.97 9.21 21.11
C ASN A 297 22.35 9.12 19.70
N GLY A 298 21.02 8.99 19.64
CA GLY A 298 20.23 8.83 18.41
C GLY A 298 19.39 10.04 18.02
N ALA A 299 19.66 11.23 18.54
CA ALA A 299 18.83 12.42 18.35
C ALA A 299 18.53 12.76 16.87
N GLU A 300 19.46 12.46 15.95
CA GLU A 300 19.34 12.78 14.53
C GLU A 300 18.37 11.83 13.78
N THR A 301 18.20 10.60 14.26
CA THR A 301 17.49 9.54 13.52
C THR A 301 16.21 9.06 14.19
N ILE A 302 16.17 9.06 15.53
CA ILE A 302 15.13 8.38 16.30
C ILE A 302 13.72 8.89 16.02
N SER A 303 13.54 10.19 15.67
CA SER A 303 12.22 10.72 15.32
C SER A 303 11.62 10.00 14.11
N GLN A 304 12.40 9.83 13.04
CA GLN A 304 11.94 9.14 11.83
C GLN A 304 11.66 7.66 12.10
N THR A 305 12.45 7.04 12.99
CA THR A 305 12.23 5.66 13.41
C THR A 305 10.92 5.51 14.20
N ILE A 306 10.66 6.39 15.20
CA ILE A 306 9.41 6.39 15.95
C ILE A 306 8.22 6.64 15.02
N ASP A 307 8.32 7.61 14.11
CA ASP A 307 7.27 7.91 13.13
C ASP A 307 6.95 6.67 12.27
N SER A 308 7.96 5.89 11.86
CA SER A 308 7.77 4.66 11.09
C SER A 308 7.05 3.56 11.87
N VAL A 309 7.28 3.48 13.19
CA VAL A 309 6.56 2.57 14.09
C VAL A 309 5.11 3.03 14.28
N LEU A 310 4.87 4.31 14.51
CA LEU A 310 3.52 4.86 14.66
C LEU A 310 2.69 4.71 13.38
N ASN A 311 3.35 4.70 12.22
CA ASN A 311 2.73 4.58 10.91
C ASN A 311 2.51 3.12 10.44
N GLN A 312 2.69 2.12 11.31
CA GLN A 312 2.38 0.73 10.97
C GLN A 312 0.89 0.52 10.71
N THR A 313 0.53 -0.41 9.79
CA THR A 313 -0.87 -0.81 9.58
C THR A 313 -1.40 -1.62 10.77
N HIS A 314 -0.54 -2.39 11.41
CA HIS A 314 -0.83 -3.04 12.68
C HIS A 314 -0.69 -2.05 13.84
N GLN A 315 -1.77 -1.76 14.56
CA GLN A 315 -1.81 -0.74 15.61
C GLN A 315 -1.81 -1.31 17.04
N ALA A 316 -1.90 -2.64 17.21
CA ALA A 316 -1.86 -3.31 18.50
C ALA A 316 -0.42 -3.54 18.96
N PHE A 317 0.29 -2.46 19.31
CA PHE A 317 1.67 -2.54 19.79
C PHE A 317 1.92 -1.61 20.98
N ARG A 318 3.02 -1.88 21.72
CA ARG A 318 3.67 -0.92 22.61
C ARG A 318 5.11 -0.75 22.16
N LEU A 319 5.60 0.50 22.15
CA LEU A 319 7.00 0.84 21.85
C LEU A 319 7.76 1.12 23.13
N LEU A 320 8.72 0.26 23.44
CA LEU A 320 9.60 0.35 24.61
C LEU A 320 10.95 0.92 24.17
N ILE A 321 11.16 2.21 24.39
CA ILE A 321 12.41 2.91 24.07
C ILE A 321 13.32 2.83 25.28
N ILE A 322 14.48 2.18 25.13
CA ILE A 322 15.48 2.02 26.19
C ILE A 322 16.69 2.90 25.87
N ASP A 323 16.75 4.03 26.51
CA ASP A 323 17.87 4.98 26.38
C ASP A 323 19.04 4.54 27.28
N ASP A 324 20.11 4.12 26.63
CA ASP A 324 21.32 3.63 27.29
C ASP A 324 22.25 4.80 27.75
N GLY A 325 21.67 5.82 28.36
CA GLY A 325 22.41 6.94 28.94
C GLY A 325 22.89 7.96 27.90
N SER A 326 22.05 8.29 26.93
CA SER A 326 22.35 9.32 25.91
C SER A 326 22.72 10.65 26.56
N THR A 327 23.67 11.33 25.90
CA THR A 327 24.23 12.64 26.32
C THR A 327 23.91 13.74 25.33
N ASP A 328 23.27 13.41 24.21
CA ASP A 328 22.76 14.33 23.21
C ASP A 328 21.27 14.68 23.47
N HIS A 329 20.56 15.24 22.50
CA HIS A 329 19.15 15.60 22.60
C HIS A 329 18.16 14.43 22.43
N THR A 330 18.63 13.17 22.49
CA THR A 330 17.76 11.96 22.32
C THR A 330 16.58 11.97 23.28
N GLU A 331 16.82 12.28 24.58
CA GLU A 331 15.76 12.32 25.58
C GLU A 331 14.68 13.35 25.23
N GLU A 332 15.08 14.57 24.83
CA GLU A 332 14.15 15.64 24.46
C GLU A 332 13.26 15.23 23.29
N VAL A 333 13.84 14.58 22.26
CA VAL A 333 13.10 14.05 21.12
C VAL A 333 12.10 13.00 21.58
N CYS A 334 12.52 12.00 22.35
CA CYS A 334 11.64 10.93 22.84
C CYS A 334 10.49 11.45 23.69
N GLN A 335 10.75 12.44 24.58
CA GLN A 335 9.73 13.04 25.44
C GLN A 335 8.58 13.67 24.63
N SER A 336 8.84 14.23 23.45
CA SER A 336 7.82 14.81 22.58
C SER A 336 6.80 13.78 22.08
N TYR A 337 7.15 12.49 22.03
CA TYR A 337 6.30 11.39 21.56
C TYR A 337 5.49 10.73 22.69
N LEU A 338 5.74 11.03 23.97
CA LEU A 338 5.04 10.40 25.10
C LEU A 338 3.55 10.82 25.23
N VAL A 339 3.08 11.70 24.37
CA VAL A 339 1.64 11.98 24.19
C VAL A 339 0.89 10.76 23.66
N ASP A 340 1.56 9.89 22.91
CA ASP A 340 1.04 8.59 22.51
C ASP A 340 1.26 7.56 23.63
N LYS A 341 0.16 7.09 24.21
CA LYS A 341 0.18 6.17 25.36
C LYS A 341 0.76 4.79 25.06
N ARG A 342 0.98 4.46 23.81
CA ARG A 342 1.64 3.22 23.39
C ARG A 342 3.15 3.29 23.56
N ILE A 343 3.74 4.49 23.75
CA ILE A 343 5.18 4.69 23.90
C ILE A 343 5.56 4.77 25.36
N GLN A 344 6.53 3.96 25.74
CA GLN A 344 7.17 3.99 27.04
C GLN A 344 8.67 4.27 26.85
N TYR A 345 9.19 5.27 27.55
CA TYR A 345 10.59 5.64 27.56
C TYR A 345 11.23 5.31 28.91
N VAL A 346 12.36 4.61 28.86
CA VAL A 346 13.13 4.21 30.04
C VAL A 346 14.59 4.62 29.82
N LYS A 347 15.13 5.48 30.68
CA LYS A 347 16.54 5.86 30.67
C LYS A 347 17.32 5.10 31.72
N GLN A 348 18.48 4.59 31.34
CA GLN A 348 19.43 3.89 32.23
C GLN A 348 20.84 4.49 32.12
N SER A 349 21.75 4.07 32.98
CA SER A 349 23.17 4.35 32.80
C SER A 349 23.73 3.56 31.63
N HIS A 350 24.68 4.11 30.90
CA HIS A 350 25.28 3.43 29.75
C HIS A 350 25.92 2.08 30.12
N GLN A 351 25.40 0.99 29.55
CA GLN A 351 25.77 -0.38 29.85
C GLN A 351 25.99 -1.25 28.60
N GLY A 352 25.73 -0.73 27.41
CA GLY A 352 25.84 -1.42 26.13
C GLY A 352 24.51 -1.98 25.61
N ILE A 353 24.52 -2.36 24.33
CA ILE A 353 23.32 -2.72 23.58
C ILE A 353 22.64 -3.99 24.14
N SER A 354 23.41 -5.02 24.48
CA SER A 354 22.86 -6.28 24.99
C SER A 354 22.08 -6.07 26.29
N LYS A 355 22.60 -5.25 27.22
CA LYS A 355 21.91 -4.95 28.47
C LYS A 355 20.66 -4.11 28.26
N SER A 356 20.71 -3.15 27.34
CA SER A 356 19.54 -2.34 26.99
C SER A 356 18.42 -3.19 26.37
N LEU A 357 18.78 -4.13 25.50
CA LEU A 357 17.83 -5.08 24.91
C LEU A 357 17.25 -6.01 25.99
N ASN A 358 18.09 -6.59 26.85
CA ASN A 358 17.62 -7.43 27.95
C ASN A 358 16.70 -6.66 28.92
N ALA A 359 17.00 -5.39 29.21
CA ALA A 359 16.14 -4.53 30.02
C ALA A 359 14.78 -4.30 29.37
N GLY A 360 14.76 -3.97 28.07
CA GLY A 360 13.53 -3.77 27.31
C GLY A 360 12.66 -5.03 27.23
N ILE A 361 13.27 -6.18 26.93
CA ILE A 361 12.54 -7.46 26.88
C ILE A 361 12.09 -7.88 28.28
N GLY A 362 12.87 -7.57 29.32
CA GLY A 362 12.50 -7.87 30.71
C GLY A 362 11.24 -7.14 31.21
N ILE A 363 10.91 -5.99 30.64
CA ILE A 363 9.65 -5.27 30.93
C ILE A 363 8.53 -5.61 29.94
N SER A 364 8.81 -6.38 28.88
CA SER A 364 7.80 -6.86 27.94
C SER A 364 6.82 -7.80 28.63
N GLN A 365 5.54 -7.69 28.26
CA GLN A 365 4.46 -8.50 28.80
C GLN A 365 3.71 -9.30 27.71
N THR A 366 4.13 -9.16 26.45
CA THR A 366 3.51 -9.83 25.30
C THR A 366 4.22 -11.14 24.97
N ASP A 367 3.53 -12.02 24.25
CA ASP A 367 4.10 -13.29 23.80
C ASP A 367 5.11 -13.08 22.67
N TYR A 368 4.95 -12.01 21.89
CA TYR A 368 5.84 -11.65 20.79
C TYR A 368 6.58 -10.34 21.07
N VAL A 369 7.84 -10.32 20.71
CA VAL A 369 8.71 -9.15 20.80
C VAL A 369 9.23 -8.82 19.40
N ALA A 370 9.02 -7.59 18.95
CA ALA A 370 9.61 -7.05 17.75
C ALA A 370 10.85 -6.22 18.10
N ARG A 371 11.85 -6.23 17.23
CA ARG A 371 13.11 -5.54 17.45
C ARG A 371 13.29 -4.41 16.42
N GLN A 372 13.58 -3.18 16.89
CA GLN A 372 13.84 -2.03 16.05
C GLN A 372 15.10 -1.29 16.47
N ASP A 373 16.02 -1.01 15.54
CA ASP A 373 17.14 -0.10 15.74
C ASP A 373 16.65 1.35 15.67
N SER A 374 17.26 2.25 16.46
CA SER A 374 16.85 3.64 16.56
C SER A 374 17.20 4.52 15.34
N ASP A 375 17.81 3.92 14.32
CA ASP A 375 18.22 4.58 13.07
C ASP A 375 17.60 3.96 11.81
N ASP A 376 16.91 2.82 11.92
CA ASP A 376 16.22 2.15 10.81
C ASP A 376 14.77 2.59 10.66
N ILE A 377 14.19 2.40 9.47
CA ILE A 377 12.81 2.80 9.16
C ILE A 377 12.02 1.58 8.71
N TRP A 378 10.95 1.26 9.43
CA TRP A 378 10.02 0.22 9.01
C TRP A 378 9.08 0.69 7.90
N MET A 379 8.85 -0.19 6.93
CA MET A 379 7.74 -0.03 5.99
C MET A 379 6.41 -0.21 6.73
N PRO A 380 5.33 0.45 6.31
CA PRO A 380 4.05 0.44 7.03
C PRO A 380 3.45 -0.94 7.29
N TRP A 381 3.83 -1.94 6.53
CA TRP A 381 3.34 -3.31 6.57
C TRP A 381 4.21 -4.29 7.37
N HIS A 382 5.29 -3.82 8.00
CA HIS A 382 6.27 -4.69 8.67
C HIS A 382 5.63 -5.59 9.74
N LEU A 383 4.96 -5.00 10.73
CA LEU A 383 4.35 -5.75 11.81
C LEU A 383 3.22 -6.66 11.32
N ASP A 384 2.37 -6.15 10.45
CA ASP A 384 1.18 -6.86 9.94
C ASP A 384 1.57 -8.17 9.25
N LEU A 385 2.57 -8.12 8.34
CA LEU A 385 3.02 -9.29 7.61
C LEU A 385 3.72 -10.31 8.52
N LEU A 386 4.61 -9.87 9.40
CA LEU A 386 5.39 -10.80 10.21
C LEU A 386 4.54 -11.47 11.30
N LEU A 387 3.63 -10.71 11.94
CA LEU A 387 2.73 -11.27 12.94
C LEU A 387 1.74 -12.27 12.35
N HIS A 388 1.19 -11.97 11.18
CA HIS A 388 0.31 -12.91 10.48
C HIS A 388 1.02 -14.25 10.22
N GLU A 389 2.24 -14.22 9.73
CA GLU A 389 3.02 -15.45 9.47
C GLU A 389 3.33 -16.24 10.75
N LEU A 390 3.57 -15.56 11.88
CA LEU A 390 3.76 -16.24 13.17
C LEU A 390 2.46 -16.88 13.67
N GLU A 391 1.31 -16.29 13.41
CA GLU A 391 0.01 -16.82 13.80
C GLU A 391 -0.39 -18.06 12.99
N VAL A 392 -0.18 -18.01 11.65
CA VAL A 392 -0.53 -19.13 10.77
C VAL A 392 0.49 -20.26 10.81
N ASN A 393 1.70 -19.99 11.32
CA ASN A 393 2.79 -20.95 11.49
C ASN A 393 3.24 -21.05 12.96
N PRO A 394 2.44 -21.65 13.86
CA PRO A 394 2.69 -21.63 15.31
C PRO A 394 3.96 -22.35 15.75
N GLN A 395 4.58 -23.15 14.87
CA GLN A 395 5.89 -23.79 15.10
C GLN A 395 7.06 -22.78 15.01
N LEU A 396 6.86 -21.60 14.40
CA LEU A 396 7.90 -20.59 14.30
C LEU A 396 8.13 -19.91 15.66
N ASP A 397 9.38 -19.76 16.04
CA ASP A 397 9.81 -18.99 17.22
C ASP A 397 10.41 -17.64 16.83
N ILE A 398 10.89 -17.51 15.59
CA ILE A 398 11.45 -16.29 15.05
C ILE A 398 11.12 -16.15 13.57
N ILE A 399 10.75 -14.93 13.18
CA ILE A 399 10.59 -14.54 11.80
C ILE A 399 11.37 -13.26 11.51
N GLY A 400 11.90 -13.15 10.30
CA GLY A 400 12.53 -11.95 9.80
C GLY A 400 12.10 -11.64 8.37
N SER A 401 12.61 -10.54 7.83
CA SER A 401 12.37 -10.11 6.47
C SER A 401 13.62 -9.54 5.81
N LYS A 402 13.49 -8.97 4.61
CA LYS A 402 14.58 -8.33 3.89
C LYS A 402 14.63 -6.83 4.18
N VAL A 403 15.83 -6.30 4.02
CA VAL A 403 16.09 -4.85 4.08
C VAL A 403 16.43 -4.31 2.70
N ILE A 404 16.23 -3.00 2.53
CA ILE A 404 16.83 -2.21 1.48
C ILE A 404 17.79 -1.21 2.12
N ALA A 405 19.03 -1.16 1.66
CA ALA A 405 20.03 -0.23 2.19
C ALA A 405 19.98 1.12 1.47
N GLU A 406 20.51 2.17 2.10
CA GLU A 406 20.51 3.55 1.61
C GLU A 406 21.13 3.72 0.21
N GLU A 407 22.09 2.88 -0.17
CA GLU A 407 22.76 2.88 -1.48
C GLU A 407 22.01 2.12 -2.58
N ASP A 408 20.89 1.48 -2.24
CA ASP A 408 20.14 0.64 -3.16
C ASP A 408 19.13 1.44 -4.00
N ASP A 409 19.02 1.12 -5.28
CA ASP A 409 17.94 1.63 -6.14
C ASP A 409 16.60 1.01 -5.73
N ILE A 410 15.78 1.81 -5.05
CA ILE A 410 14.47 1.42 -4.52
C ILE A 410 13.56 0.84 -5.61
N THR A 411 13.59 1.39 -6.83
CA THR A 411 12.66 1.03 -7.91
C THR A 411 12.86 -0.40 -8.43
N ASN A 412 14.08 -0.93 -8.33
CA ASN A 412 14.41 -2.27 -8.80
C ASN A 412 14.30 -3.38 -7.74
N LYS A 413 14.36 -3.06 -6.45
CA LYS A 413 14.36 -4.05 -5.35
C LYS A 413 13.00 -4.31 -4.71
N ILE A 414 12.04 -3.39 -4.80
CA ILE A 414 10.66 -3.58 -4.30
C ILE A 414 9.81 -4.51 -5.18
N LYS A 415 10.39 -5.04 -6.29
CA LYS A 415 9.69 -6.09 -7.02
C LYS A 415 9.44 -7.26 -6.07
N ARG A 416 8.16 -7.57 -5.81
CA ARG A 416 7.72 -8.83 -5.22
C ARG A 416 8.35 -9.97 -6.04
N ASN A 417 9.55 -10.41 -5.64
CA ASN A 417 10.10 -11.63 -6.17
C ASN A 417 9.38 -12.76 -5.45
N SER A 418 8.46 -13.37 -6.19
CA SER A 418 7.74 -14.57 -5.81
C SER A 418 8.65 -15.59 -5.11
N TYR A 419 8.30 -15.96 -3.86
CA TYR A 419 8.41 -17.31 -3.31
C TYR A 419 9.78 -17.96 -3.02
N ASN A 420 10.84 -17.20 -2.76
CA ASN A 420 12.05 -17.79 -2.19
C ASN A 420 12.25 -17.35 -0.73
N HIS A 421 11.29 -17.68 0.13
CA HIS A 421 11.48 -17.57 1.57
C HIS A 421 12.69 -18.44 1.99
N LEU A 422 13.47 -17.95 2.95
CA LEU A 422 14.56 -18.75 3.53
C LEU A 422 14.05 -19.41 4.82
N PHE A 423 14.04 -20.74 4.86
CA PHE A 423 13.55 -21.53 5.97
C PHE A 423 14.26 -22.89 6.04
N GLY A 424 13.96 -23.65 7.07
CA GLY A 424 14.40 -25.03 7.21
C GLY A 424 15.90 -25.17 7.37
N GLU A 425 16.43 -26.33 6.94
CA GLU A 425 17.85 -26.66 7.06
C GLU A 425 18.77 -25.64 6.35
N LYS A 426 18.31 -25.06 5.24
CA LYS A 426 19.09 -24.05 4.51
C LYS A 426 19.29 -22.78 5.35
N LEU A 427 18.24 -22.26 6.00
CA LEU A 427 18.35 -21.11 6.90
C LEU A 427 19.28 -21.41 8.07
N TRP A 428 19.10 -22.58 8.68
CA TRP A 428 19.90 -23.02 9.82
C TRP A 428 21.39 -23.18 9.47
N LEU A 429 21.72 -23.71 8.27
CA LEU A 429 23.08 -23.80 7.76
C LEU A 429 23.65 -22.40 7.44
N ASP A 430 22.91 -21.57 6.69
CA ASP A 430 23.35 -20.22 6.35
C ASP A 430 23.68 -19.39 7.58
N LEU A 431 22.93 -19.55 8.68
CA LEU A 431 23.19 -18.86 9.95
C LEU A 431 24.55 -19.24 10.57
N ALA A 432 25.13 -20.38 10.22
CA ALA A 432 26.48 -20.76 10.64
C ALA A 432 27.58 -19.92 9.96
N TYR A 433 27.31 -19.44 8.76
CA TYR A 433 28.29 -18.70 7.95
C TYR A 433 28.15 -17.19 8.08
N ARG A 434 26.92 -16.70 8.28
CA ARG A 434 26.58 -15.27 8.31
C ARG A 434 25.39 -15.02 9.19
N ASN A 435 25.24 -13.79 9.68
CA ASN A 435 23.98 -13.36 10.22
C ASN A 435 22.97 -13.23 9.07
N VAL A 436 21.96 -14.10 9.05
CA VAL A 436 20.92 -14.09 7.99
C VAL A 436 19.74 -13.20 8.36
N PHE A 437 19.59 -12.90 9.66
CA PHE A 437 18.59 -11.99 10.18
C PHE A 437 19.20 -10.61 10.34
N ASN A 438 18.56 -9.59 9.79
CA ASN A 438 18.86 -8.22 10.16
C ASN A 438 18.10 -7.90 11.45
N HIS A 439 18.77 -7.28 12.41
CA HIS A 439 18.24 -7.04 13.74
C HIS A 439 16.90 -6.29 13.74
N SER A 440 16.78 -5.26 12.92
CA SER A 440 15.54 -4.46 12.78
C SER A 440 14.42 -5.14 11.99
N THR A 441 14.58 -6.40 11.57
CA THR A 441 13.54 -7.09 10.80
C THR A 441 12.87 -8.22 11.54
N VAL A 442 13.24 -8.49 12.81
CA VAL A 442 12.80 -9.69 13.49
C VAL A 442 11.63 -9.45 14.43
N ILE A 443 10.73 -10.43 14.44
CA ILE A 443 9.77 -10.68 15.54
C ILE A 443 10.01 -12.09 16.04
N PHE A 444 10.03 -12.27 17.37
CA PHE A 444 10.25 -13.55 17.97
C PHE A 444 9.35 -13.79 19.18
N LYS A 445 9.14 -15.07 19.52
CA LYS A 445 8.45 -15.43 20.76
C LYS A 445 9.34 -15.12 21.96
N ARG A 446 8.78 -14.43 22.95
CA ARG A 446 9.48 -14.13 24.20
C ARG A 446 9.94 -15.40 24.94
N SER A 447 9.14 -16.46 24.92
CA SER A 447 9.51 -17.75 25.49
C SER A 447 10.79 -18.35 24.88
N ALA A 448 10.94 -18.30 23.55
CA ALA A 448 12.14 -18.80 22.87
C ALA A 448 13.39 -17.96 23.21
N TYR A 449 13.22 -16.65 23.38
CA TYR A 449 14.29 -15.78 23.88
C TYR A 449 14.70 -16.14 25.30
N GLU A 450 13.75 -16.39 26.21
CA GLU A 450 14.00 -16.79 27.60
C GLU A 450 14.71 -18.14 27.66
N GLU A 451 14.27 -19.15 26.88
CA GLU A 451 14.92 -20.47 26.79
C GLU A 451 16.34 -20.38 26.25
N ALA A 452 16.61 -19.47 25.30
CA ALA A 452 17.95 -19.22 24.79
C ALA A 452 18.86 -18.46 25.80
N GLY A 453 18.32 -17.94 26.89
CA GLY A 453 19.07 -17.22 27.94
C GLY A 453 19.39 -15.76 27.61
N GLY A 454 18.66 -15.16 26.65
CA GLY A 454 18.77 -13.75 26.33
C GLY A 454 20.05 -13.32 25.61
N TYR A 455 20.25 -12.00 25.47
CA TYR A 455 21.47 -11.42 24.89
C TYR A 455 22.65 -11.53 25.89
N ASP A 456 23.84 -11.86 25.38
CA ASP A 456 25.08 -11.92 26.16
C ASP A 456 25.89 -10.63 25.96
N ASP A 457 26.12 -9.87 27.02
CA ASP A 457 26.85 -8.59 27.00
C ASP A 457 28.32 -8.71 26.56
N LYS A 458 28.88 -9.94 26.59
CA LYS A 458 30.20 -10.21 26.01
C LYS A 458 30.22 -10.28 24.49
N CYS A 459 29.05 -10.25 23.87
CA CYS A 459 28.86 -10.38 22.44
C CYS A 459 28.42 -9.07 21.75
N ASP A 460 28.52 -7.92 22.42
CA ASP A 460 28.18 -6.63 21.82
C ASP A 460 28.90 -6.41 20.49
N GLY A 461 28.10 -6.08 19.44
CA GLY A 461 28.53 -5.93 18.06
C GLY A 461 28.31 -7.17 17.17
N PHE A 462 27.83 -8.28 17.75
CA PHE A 462 27.28 -9.47 17.09
C PHE A 462 26.30 -10.21 18.02
N GLU A 463 25.74 -9.50 18.99
CA GLU A 463 24.80 -9.98 20.01
C GLU A 463 23.56 -10.65 19.43
N ASP A 464 23.07 -10.10 18.32
CA ASP A 464 21.94 -10.60 17.55
C ASP A 464 22.26 -11.96 16.91
N TRP A 465 23.34 -12.07 16.17
CA TRP A 465 23.75 -13.33 15.59
C TRP A 465 24.03 -14.41 16.66
N HIS A 466 24.65 -14.02 17.78
CA HIS A 466 24.88 -14.93 18.91
C HIS A 466 23.56 -15.44 19.50
N LEU A 467 22.56 -14.58 19.66
CA LEU A 467 21.25 -14.98 20.14
C LEU A 467 20.55 -15.90 19.13
N TRP A 468 20.47 -15.50 17.84
CA TRP A 468 19.83 -16.31 16.81
C TRP A 468 20.45 -17.70 16.68
N SER A 469 21.75 -17.83 16.87
CA SER A 469 22.44 -19.11 16.81
C SER A 469 22.00 -20.10 17.90
N ARG A 470 21.44 -19.60 19.01
CA ARG A 470 20.90 -20.40 20.11
C ARG A 470 19.41 -20.65 20.02
N MET A 471 18.67 -19.72 19.39
CA MET A 471 17.22 -19.82 19.24
C MET A 471 16.81 -20.65 18.02
N VAL A 472 17.55 -20.54 16.90
CA VAL A 472 17.13 -21.10 15.62
C VAL A 472 17.47 -22.58 15.49
N THR A 473 16.46 -23.36 15.17
CA THR A 473 16.54 -24.77 14.79
C THR A 473 16.22 -24.94 13.30
N LYS A 474 16.14 -26.18 12.81
CA LYS A 474 15.78 -26.45 11.41
C LYS A 474 14.31 -26.15 11.09
N ASP A 475 13.43 -26.06 12.10
CA ASP A 475 11.98 -26.07 11.89
C ASP A 475 11.26 -24.82 12.44
N ASN A 476 11.95 -23.96 13.22
CA ASN A 476 11.31 -22.88 13.97
C ASN A 476 11.60 -21.46 13.48
N ALA A 477 12.18 -21.31 12.28
CA ALA A 477 12.59 -20.01 11.79
C ALA A 477 12.23 -19.78 10.31
N LEU A 478 11.87 -18.54 9.98
CA LEU A 478 11.48 -18.12 8.64
C LEU A 478 12.05 -16.73 8.32
N ILE A 479 12.56 -16.52 7.12
CA ILE A 479 12.83 -15.17 6.57
C ILE A 479 11.99 -14.97 5.33
N LEU A 480 11.09 -14.00 5.39
CA LEU A 480 10.28 -13.58 4.26
C LEU A 480 11.15 -12.89 3.21
N ASN A 481 10.98 -13.24 1.95
CA ASN A 481 11.65 -12.56 0.84
C ASN A 481 10.90 -11.27 0.43
N ILE A 482 10.53 -10.48 1.40
CA ILE A 482 9.83 -9.21 1.24
C ILE A 482 10.62 -8.14 1.97
N VAL A 483 10.82 -6.98 1.33
CA VAL A 483 11.44 -5.82 1.98
C VAL A 483 10.42 -5.16 2.90
N THR A 484 10.78 -5.06 4.19
CA THR A 484 9.95 -4.40 5.20
C THR A 484 10.69 -3.34 5.99
N THR A 485 11.99 -3.16 5.74
CA THR A 485 12.83 -2.23 6.50
C THR A 485 13.82 -1.52 5.57
N TYR A 486 13.90 -0.21 5.71
CA TYR A 486 14.97 0.61 5.16
C TYR A 486 16.09 0.69 6.20
N TYR A 487 17.26 0.16 5.82
CA TYR A 487 18.41 -0.01 6.69
C TYR A 487 19.44 1.10 6.45
N ARG A 488 19.84 1.81 7.52
CA ARG A 488 20.93 2.79 7.45
C ARG A 488 22.27 2.12 7.70
N LEU A 489 23.23 2.35 6.78
CA LEU A 489 24.56 1.77 6.89
C LEU A 489 25.39 2.53 7.92
N SER A 490 25.91 1.83 8.93
CA SER A 490 26.87 2.35 9.89
C SER A 490 28.23 1.66 9.79
N GLU A 491 29.33 2.36 10.13
CA GLU A 491 30.70 1.86 9.96
C GLU A 491 31.14 0.70 10.90
N ARG A 492 30.24 0.12 11.69
CA ARG A 492 30.60 -0.83 12.77
C ARG A 492 30.79 -2.31 12.41
N HIS A 493 30.83 -2.70 11.15
CA HIS A 493 30.65 -4.11 10.70
C HIS A 493 31.84 -5.07 10.76
N LYS A 494 32.94 -4.82 11.47
CA LYS A 494 34.19 -5.61 11.33
C LYS A 494 34.48 -6.72 12.37
N ARG A 495 33.61 -7.00 13.34
CA ARG A 495 33.95 -7.92 14.45
C ARG A 495 33.50 -9.39 14.32
N GLY A 496 32.84 -9.79 13.24
CA GLY A 496 32.13 -11.08 13.15
C GLY A 496 32.95 -12.36 12.85
N MET A 497 34.24 -12.31 12.45
CA MET A 497 34.95 -13.49 11.90
C MET A 497 35.24 -14.61 12.92
N VAL A 498 35.57 -14.27 14.16
CA VAL A 498 35.91 -15.28 15.19
C VAL A 498 34.67 -16.08 15.63
N PHE A 499 33.51 -15.42 15.66
CA PHE A 499 32.24 -16.05 16.00
C PHE A 499 31.79 -17.05 14.93
N ARG A 500 31.96 -16.72 13.64
CA ARG A 500 31.67 -17.62 12.50
C ARG A 500 32.32 -18.99 12.68
N ALA A 501 33.62 -19.01 12.95
CA ALA A 501 34.37 -20.24 13.13
C ALA A 501 33.87 -21.12 14.29
N ARG A 502 33.43 -20.50 15.41
CA ARG A 502 32.90 -21.22 16.59
C ARG A 502 31.52 -21.79 16.28
N LEU A 503 30.64 -21.03 15.63
CA LEU A 503 29.31 -21.49 15.28
C LEU A 503 29.32 -22.59 14.21
N ALA A 504 30.19 -22.50 13.22
CA ALA A 504 30.38 -23.56 12.24
C ALA A 504 30.81 -24.88 12.87
N ARG A 505 31.77 -24.83 13.80
CA ARG A 505 32.21 -26.02 14.54
C ARG A 505 31.10 -26.63 15.38
N SER A 506 30.29 -25.82 16.07
CA SER A 506 29.16 -26.31 16.89
C SER A 506 28.09 -27.01 16.07
N ARG A 507 28.01 -26.71 14.78
CA ARG A 507 27.06 -27.29 13.81
C ARG A 507 27.67 -28.42 12.96
N GLY A 508 28.92 -28.83 13.25
CA GLY A 508 29.61 -29.91 12.52
C GLY A 508 30.12 -29.53 11.12
N LEU A 509 30.23 -28.23 10.84
CA LEU A 509 30.75 -27.70 9.58
C LEU A 509 32.28 -27.57 9.65
N ARG A 510 32.98 -27.76 8.51
CA ARG A 510 34.42 -27.57 8.44
C ARG A 510 34.77 -26.09 8.33
N LEU A 511 35.90 -25.69 8.93
CA LEU A 511 36.37 -24.31 8.90
C LEU A 511 36.69 -23.83 7.49
N GLU A 512 37.10 -24.75 6.64
CA GLU A 512 37.46 -24.53 5.22
C GLU A 512 36.22 -24.15 4.41
N ASP A 513 35.04 -24.74 4.73
CA ASP A 513 33.75 -24.44 4.10
C ASP A 513 33.17 -23.07 4.52
N VAL A 514 33.82 -22.36 5.47
CA VAL A 514 33.36 -21.09 6.05
C VAL A 514 34.20 -19.91 5.60
N LEU A 515 35.37 -20.16 5.03
CA LEU A 515 36.35 -19.12 4.65
C LEU A 515 36.41 -18.85 3.15
N GLU A 516 35.76 -19.67 2.30
CA GLU A 516 35.47 -19.37 0.89
C GLU A 516 34.15 -18.59 0.75
#